data_2a2b3a639792697e19fd8475cd100f68
#
_entry.id   2a2b3a639792697e19fd8475cd100f68
#
_cell.length_a   1.000
_cell.length_b   1.000
_cell.length_c   1.000
_cell.angle_alpha   90.00
_cell.angle_beta   90.00
_cell.angle_gamma   90.00
#
_symmetry.space_group_name_H-M   'P 1'
#
loop_
_entity.id
_entity.type
_entity.pdbx_description
1 polymer ?
#
loop_
_entity_poly.entity_id
_entity_poly.type
_entity_poly.pdbx_seq_one_letter_code
_entity_poly.pdbx_strand_id
1 'polypeptide(L)'
;MPAISASKIECHNPNTGRKMNIDAKVYDLFSKAIYHTLKENKHGITFTDIVSGVKRCFRAKGTIFKGSIEWYAVTVKNDMAANSVIETFTEKGKKLHRLRPTSVSK
;
A
#
# COMPACT_ATOMS: atom_id res chain seq x y z
N MET A 1 -8.44 26.56 2.42
CA MET A 1 -8.27 26.16 1.86
C MET A 1 -8.87 25.14 1.29
N PRO A 2 -9.52 25.08 0.95
CA PRO A 2 -10.35 24.20 0.39
C PRO A 2 -9.78 23.42 -0.68
N ALA A 3 -8.91 23.91 -1.31
CA ALA A 3 -8.29 23.21 -2.35
C ALA A 3 -7.74 21.88 -1.94
N ILE A 4 -7.64 21.69 -0.68
CA ILE A 4 -7.11 20.48 -0.20
C ILE A 4 -7.92 19.27 -0.57
N SER A 5 -9.21 19.45 -0.71
CA SER A 5 -10.05 18.31 -1.01
C SER A 5 -9.81 17.78 -2.42
N ALA A 6 -9.17 18.56 -3.25
CA ALA A 6 -8.90 18.14 -4.61
C ALA A 6 -7.50 17.58 -4.76
N SER A 7 -6.79 17.41 -3.68
CA SER A 7 -5.42 16.93 -3.73
C SER A 7 -5.33 15.52 -4.26
N LYS A 8 -4.34 15.29 -5.06
CA LYS A 8 -4.06 13.98 -5.61
C LYS A 8 -2.62 13.60 -5.31
N ILE A 9 -2.39 12.31 -5.17
CA ILE A 9 -1.06 11.79 -4.96
C ILE A 9 -0.61 11.12 -6.25
N GLU A 10 0.57 11.48 -6.70
CA GLU A 10 1.13 10.86 -7.87
C GLU A 10 1.81 9.57 -7.42
N CYS A 11 1.28 8.45 -7.88
CA CYS A 11 1.80 7.14 -7.52
C CYS A 11 2.74 6.63 -8.58
N HIS A 12 3.86 6.09 -8.17
CA HIS A 12 4.88 5.59 -9.08
C HIS A 12 4.90 4.08 -9.09
N ASN A 13 5.01 3.51 -10.27
CA ASN A 13 5.16 2.07 -10.40
C ASN A 13 6.63 1.78 -10.74
N PRO A 14 7.40 1.21 -9.81
CA PRO A 14 8.83 0.99 -10.05
C PRO A 14 9.11 -0.03 -11.14
N ASN A 15 8.14 -0.86 -11.47
CA ASN A 15 8.35 -1.88 -12.50
C ASN A 15 8.17 -1.34 -13.92
N THR A 16 7.32 -0.35 -14.10
CA THR A 16 7.02 0.19 -15.43
C THR A 16 7.45 1.64 -15.58
N GLY A 17 7.76 2.31 -14.49
CA GLY A 17 8.06 3.73 -14.53
C GLY A 17 6.85 4.61 -14.73
N ARG A 18 5.67 4.02 -14.76
CA ARG A 18 4.45 4.81 -14.97
C ARG A 18 4.03 5.53 -13.72
N LYS A 19 3.34 6.64 -13.93
CA LYS A 19 2.80 7.44 -12.84
C LYS A 19 1.29 7.48 -12.97
N MET A 20 0.62 7.56 -11.83
CA MET A 20 -0.82 7.58 -11.81
C MET A 20 -1.29 8.42 -10.64
N ASN A 21 -2.27 9.28 -10.88
CA ASN A 21 -2.78 10.16 -9.83
C ASN A 21 -4.00 9.53 -9.18
N ILE A 22 -4.01 9.47 -7.86
CA ILE A 22 -5.20 9.05 -7.15
C ILE A 22 -5.51 10.06 -6.05
N ASP A 23 -6.77 10.07 -5.63
CA ASP A 23 -7.22 10.97 -4.59
C ASP A 23 -6.40 10.77 -3.33
N ALA A 24 -5.96 11.87 -2.73
CA ALA A 24 -5.12 11.79 -1.54
C ALA A 24 -5.80 11.07 -0.38
N LYS A 25 -7.11 11.23 -0.25
CA LYS A 25 -7.84 10.54 0.81
C LYS A 25 -7.87 9.04 0.59
N VAL A 26 -8.01 8.64 -0.67
CA VAL A 26 -8.01 7.22 -1.01
C VAL A 26 -6.62 6.65 -0.77
N TYR A 27 -5.59 7.39 -1.19
CA TYR A 27 -4.22 6.95 -0.95
C TYR A 27 -3.97 6.75 0.53
N ASP A 28 -4.37 7.73 1.34
CA ASP A 28 -4.17 7.66 2.79
C ASP A 28 -4.88 6.44 3.38
N LEU A 29 -6.10 6.20 2.94
CA LEU A 29 -6.88 5.07 3.42
C LEU A 29 -6.19 3.74 3.13
N PHE A 30 -5.74 3.56 1.89
CA PHE A 30 -5.10 2.31 1.50
C PHE A 30 -3.71 2.18 2.08
N SER A 31 -2.93 3.27 2.12
CA SER A 31 -1.57 3.18 2.65
C SER A 31 -1.57 2.82 4.13
N LYS A 32 -2.51 3.36 4.88
CA LYS A 32 -2.60 3.01 6.30
C LYS A 32 -3.00 1.56 6.51
N ALA A 33 -3.93 1.07 5.69
CA ALA A 33 -4.35 -0.32 5.80
C ALA A 33 -3.23 -1.27 5.41
N ILE A 34 -2.50 -0.94 4.35
CA ILE A 34 -1.37 -1.76 3.91
C ILE A 34 -0.26 -1.72 4.98
N TYR A 35 0.04 -0.53 5.49
CA TYR A 35 1.07 -0.40 6.51
C TYR A 35 0.73 -1.23 7.74
N HIS A 36 -0.51 -1.14 8.19
CA HIS A 36 -0.95 -1.90 9.35
C HIS A 36 -0.82 -3.40 9.14
N THR A 37 -1.24 -3.86 7.95
CA THR A 37 -1.17 -5.28 7.62
C THR A 37 0.28 -5.77 7.61
N LEU A 38 1.18 -4.99 7.01
CA LEU A 38 2.58 -5.39 6.94
C LEU A 38 3.27 -5.29 8.28
N LYS A 39 2.88 -4.33 9.10
CA LYS A 39 3.45 -4.18 10.42
C LYS A 39 3.20 -5.42 11.28
N GLU A 40 2.06 -6.06 11.07
CA GLU A 40 1.73 -7.26 11.80
C GLU A 40 2.33 -8.52 11.18
N ASN A 41 2.94 -8.39 10.01
CA ASN A 41 3.50 -9.53 9.30
C ASN A 41 4.93 -9.21 8.86
N LYS A 42 5.79 -9.02 9.84
CA LYS A 42 7.15 -8.56 9.59
C LYS A 42 8.01 -9.50 8.76
N HIS A 43 7.62 -10.76 8.72
CA HIS A 43 8.38 -11.75 7.92
C HIS A 43 8.08 -11.65 6.43
N GLY A 44 7.05 -10.92 6.06
CA GLY A 44 6.69 -10.77 4.65
C GLY A 44 5.47 -11.60 4.29
N ILE A 45 4.63 -11.07 3.41
CA ILE A 45 3.43 -11.75 2.96
C ILE A 45 3.22 -11.48 1.48
N THR A 46 2.39 -12.30 0.84
CA THR A 46 2.09 -12.15 -0.57
C THR A 46 1.14 -10.97 -0.78
N PHE A 47 1.01 -10.56 -2.04
CA PHE A 47 0.06 -9.49 -2.36
C PHE A 47 -1.37 -9.90 -2.02
N THR A 48 -1.72 -11.16 -2.26
CA THR A 48 -3.05 -11.64 -1.91
C THR A 48 -3.33 -11.44 -0.42
N ASP A 49 -2.34 -11.72 0.42
CA ASP A 49 -2.47 -11.52 1.86
C ASP A 49 -2.60 -10.04 2.20
N ILE A 50 -1.91 -9.18 1.46
CA ILE A 50 -2.04 -7.73 1.65
C ILE A 50 -3.47 -7.29 1.38
N VAL A 51 -4.04 -7.75 0.26
CA VAL A 51 -5.42 -7.40 -0.09
C VAL A 51 -6.39 -7.87 0.98
N SER A 52 -6.19 -9.09 1.47
CA SER A 52 -7.04 -9.62 2.54
C SER A 52 -6.97 -8.76 3.80
N GLY A 53 -5.76 -8.31 4.13
CA GLY A 53 -5.56 -7.46 5.29
C GLY A 53 -6.23 -6.11 5.12
N VAL A 54 -6.16 -5.53 3.92
CA VAL A 54 -6.81 -4.26 3.63
C VAL A 54 -8.33 -4.41 3.80
N LYS A 55 -8.89 -5.48 3.25
CA LYS A 55 -10.32 -5.74 3.39
C LYS A 55 -10.73 -5.89 4.85
N ARG A 56 -9.91 -6.56 5.63
CA ARG A 56 -10.15 -6.74 7.05
C ARG A 56 -10.14 -5.40 7.78
N CYS A 57 -9.17 -4.54 7.45
CA CYS A 57 -9.09 -3.21 8.06
C CYS A 57 -10.33 -2.39 7.73
N PHE A 58 -10.78 -2.43 6.49
CA PHE A 58 -11.95 -1.68 6.08
C PHE A 58 -13.19 -2.18 6.83
N ARG A 59 -13.31 -3.50 6.94
CA ARG A 59 -14.45 -4.08 7.64
C ARG A 59 -14.45 -3.69 9.12
N ALA A 60 -13.28 -3.72 9.74
CA ALA A 60 -13.19 -3.39 11.16
C ALA A 60 -13.57 -1.94 11.45
N LYS A 61 -13.32 -1.06 10.50
CA LYS A 61 -13.64 0.36 10.67
C LYS A 61 -14.98 0.75 10.07
N GLY A 62 -15.70 -0.20 9.50
CA GLY A 62 -16.95 0.11 8.84
C GLY A 62 -16.78 0.91 7.57
N THR A 63 -15.59 0.85 6.96
CA THR A 63 -15.32 1.59 5.74
C THR A 63 -15.92 0.87 4.54
N ILE A 64 -16.70 1.58 3.76
CA ILE A 64 -17.26 1.04 2.52
C ILE A 64 -16.54 1.70 1.37
N PHE A 65 -15.82 0.92 0.58
CA PHE A 65 -15.11 1.44 -0.57
C PHE A 65 -15.73 0.91 -1.85
N LYS A 66 -16.15 1.82 -2.70
CA LYS A 66 -16.78 1.45 -3.97
C LYS A 66 -15.75 1.49 -5.08
N GLY A 67 -15.15 0.43 -5.37
CA GLY A 67 -14.14 0.38 -6.41
C GLY A 67 -13.38 -0.90 -6.23
N SER A 68 -12.38 -1.12 -7.05
CA SER A 68 -11.57 -2.31 -6.96
C SER A 68 -10.53 -2.16 -5.86
N ILE A 69 -10.75 -2.83 -4.75
CA ILE A 69 -9.79 -2.80 -3.66
C ILE A 69 -8.44 -3.32 -4.15
N GLU A 70 -8.46 -4.36 -4.97
CA GLU A 70 -7.22 -4.93 -5.49
C GLU A 70 -6.44 -3.94 -6.35
N TRP A 71 -7.14 -3.22 -7.23
CA TRP A 71 -6.48 -2.27 -8.11
C TRP A 71 -5.83 -1.14 -7.32
N TYR A 72 -6.56 -0.59 -6.37
CA TYR A 72 -6.02 0.49 -5.55
C TYR A 72 -4.92 -0.01 -4.63
N ALA A 73 -5.09 -1.22 -4.10
CA ALA A 73 -4.06 -1.80 -3.22
C ALA A 73 -2.75 -1.99 -3.97
N VAL A 74 -2.80 -2.50 -5.21
CA VAL A 74 -1.56 -2.70 -5.96
C VAL A 74 -0.94 -1.37 -6.35
N THR A 75 -1.76 -0.38 -6.70
CA THR A 75 -1.26 0.94 -7.08
C THR A 75 -0.57 1.62 -5.90
N VAL A 76 -1.20 1.62 -4.74
CA VAL A 76 -0.62 2.23 -3.55
C VAL A 76 0.59 1.45 -3.07
N LYS A 77 0.51 0.12 -3.09
CA LYS A 77 1.64 -0.72 -2.68
C LYS A 77 2.87 -0.45 -3.55
N ASN A 78 2.67 -0.31 -4.86
CA ASN A 78 3.78 -0.04 -5.77
C ASN A 78 4.42 1.32 -5.48
N ASP A 79 3.62 2.32 -5.17
CA ASP A 79 4.15 3.62 -4.83
C ASP A 79 4.93 3.57 -3.50
N MET A 80 4.40 2.83 -2.53
CA MET A 80 5.11 2.66 -1.26
C MET A 80 6.45 1.95 -1.47
N ALA A 81 6.49 1.00 -2.41
CA ALA A 81 7.74 0.32 -2.74
C ALA A 81 8.71 1.28 -3.42
N ALA A 82 8.20 2.13 -4.33
CA ALA A 82 9.03 3.11 -5.01
C ALA A 82 9.62 4.11 -4.01
N ASN A 83 8.91 4.39 -2.93
CA ASN A 83 9.36 5.32 -1.91
C ASN A 83 10.13 4.62 -0.78
N SER A 84 10.49 3.37 -0.99
CA SER A 84 11.28 2.59 -0.04
C SER A 84 10.59 2.32 1.29
N VAL A 85 9.28 2.37 1.32
CA VAL A 85 8.51 2.01 2.52
C VAL A 85 8.34 0.50 2.59
N ILE A 86 8.19 -0.13 1.43
CA ILE A 86 8.01 -1.58 1.32
C ILE A 86 9.17 -2.16 0.55
N GLU A 87 9.67 -3.29 1.00
CA GLU A 87 10.63 -4.03 0.19
C GLU A 87 9.99 -5.35 -0.25
N THR A 88 10.34 -5.78 -1.44
CA THR A 88 9.81 -6.98 -2.04
C THR A 88 10.96 -7.95 -2.24
N PHE A 89 10.74 -9.20 -1.91
CA PHE A 89 11.77 -10.22 -2.08
C PHE A 89 11.11 -11.53 -2.47
N THR A 90 11.90 -12.45 -2.99
CA THR A 90 11.39 -13.76 -3.39
C THR A 90 11.93 -14.82 -2.44
N GLU A 91 11.03 -15.66 -1.95
CA GLU A 91 11.43 -16.73 -1.08
C GLU A 91 10.67 -17.97 -1.50
N LYS A 92 11.39 -19.05 -1.77
CA LYS A 92 10.80 -20.32 -2.19
C LYS A 92 9.84 -20.15 -3.37
N GLY A 93 10.23 -19.31 -4.31
CA GLY A 93 9.42 -19.09 -5.51
C GLY A 93 8.25 -18.15 -5.33
N LYS A 94 8.07 -17.60 -4.14
CA LYS A 94 6.97 -16.69 -3.89
C LYS A 94 7.48 -15.27 -3.71
N LYS A 95 6.76 -14.32 -4.27
CA LYS A 95 7.08 -12.91 -4.09
C LYS A 95 6.42 -12.43 -2.81
N LEU A 96 7.22 -11.96 -1.88
CA LEU A 96 6.73 -11.49 -0.58
C LEU A 96 7.04 -10.02 -0.40
N HIS A 97 6.24 -9.37 0.42
CA HIS A 97 6.37 -7.95 0.69
C HIS A 97 6.39 -7.72 2.19
N ARG A 98 7.22 -6.78 2.62
CA ARG A 98 7.28 -6.41 4.04
C ARG A 98 7.70 -4.97 4.15
N LEU A 99 7.47 -4.38 5.33
CA LEU A 99 7.93 -3.03 5.56
C LEU A 99 9.45 -3.04 5.57
N ARG A 100 10.03 -2.03 4.94
CA ARG A 100 11.47 -1.92 4.92
C ARG A 100 11.95 -1.55 6.31
N PRO A 101 12.93 -2.24 6.87
CA PRO A 101 13.42 -1.88 8.20
C PRO A 101 14.00 -0.48 8.16
N THR A 102 13.62 0.34 9.13
CA THR A 102 14.20 1.65 9.19
C THR A 102 15.44 1.51 9.96
N SER A 103 16.49 1.80 9.38
CA SER A 103 17.70 1.68 10.05
C SER A 103 18.03 2.86 10.79
N VAL A 104 17.18 3.57 11.07
CA VAL A 104 17.42 4.64 11.71
C VAL A 104 18.02 4.59 12.85
N SER A 105 18.43 4.45 13.05
CA SER A 105 18.91 4.46 14.09
C SER A 105 19.73 5.26 14.33
N LYS A 106 19.70 5.38 13.81
CA LYS A 106 20.26 5.81 13.94
C LYS A 106 20.31 6.09 14.42
#